data_cf70516accbb95e5b2316d0f18113787
#
_entry.id   cf70516accbb95e5b2316d0f18113787
#
_cell.length_a   1.000
_cell.length_b   1.000
_cell.length_c   1.000
_cell.angle_alpha   90.00
_cell.angle_beta   90.00
_cell.angle_gamma   90.00
#
_symmetry.space_group_name_H-M   'P 1'
#
loop_
_entity.id
_entity.type
_entity.pdbx_description
1 polymer ?
#
loop_
_entity_poly.entity_id
_entity_poly.type
_entity_poly.pdbx_seq_one_letter_code
_entity_poly.pdbx_strand_id
1 'polypeptide(L)'
;VSITVGIPLDRSYTLYYSLTRSRHSDSINSSKSSYVSYQIPIGNDSITLSHSNSDYQQRVSYAIKPFISSGNFTSDELRWKHVLHRNSQQITELVQGLTHKTRHSFINGSEIDVQRRNTTSWSIGIHQKRYSKRGSLDWLVQYEKGVPWWASPGPTDHLGEATTQYHI
;
A
#
# COMPACT_ATOMS: atom_id res chain seq x y z
N VAL A 1 -0.04 -16.03 12.09
CA VAL A 1 -1.47 -15.79 12.37
C VAL A 1 -1.90 -14.56 11.61
N SER A 2 -2.98 -14.64 10.86
CA SER A 2 -3.61 -13.52 10.16
C SER A 2 -5.06 -13.45 10.57
N ILE A 3 -5.53 -12.25 10.89
CA ILE A 3 -6.93 -11.96 11.20
C ILE A 3 -7.35 -10.83 10.27
N THR A 4 -8.45 -11.04 9.56
CA THR A 4 -9.03 -10.06 8.65
C THR A 4 -10.51 -9.91 8.99
N VAL A 5 -10.96 -8.68 9.18
CA VAL A 5 -12.35 -8.35 9.49
C VAL A 5 -12.82 -7.24 8.55
N GLY A 6 -13.91 -7.48 7.86
CA GLY A 6 -14.63 -6.47 7.09
C GLY A 6 -15.97 -6.19 7.78
N ILE A 7 -16.22 -4.95 8.16
CA ILE A 7 -17.46 -4.53 8.84
C ILE A 7 -18.21 -3.61 7.88
N PRO A 8 -19.37 -4.05 7.33
CA PRO A 8 -20.27 -3.13 6.66
C PRO A 8 -20.92 -2.24 7.74
N LEU A 9 -20.65 -0.94 7.71
CA LEU A 9 -21.19 0.02 8.68
C LEU A 9 -22.59 0.49 8.30
N ASP A 10 -22.91 0.42 7.01
CA ASP A 10 -24.22 0.63 6.40
C ASP A 10 -24.17 0.05 4.99
N ARG A 11 -25.29 0.04 4.24
CA ARG A 11 -25.38 -0.56 2.88
C ARG A 11 -24.28 -0.13 1.88
N SER A 12 -23.54 0.90 2.22
CA SER A 12 -22.56 1.54 1.32
C SER A 12 -21.17 1.74 1.92
N TYR A 13 -21.02 1.76 3.24
CA TYR A 13 -19.73 2.04 3.91
C TYR A 13 -19.07 0.73 4.34
N THR A 14 -17.78 0.61 4.10
CA THR A 14 -17.03 -0.58 4.49
C THR A 14 -15.78 -0.20 5.27
N LEU A 15 -15.67 -0.70 6.49
CA LEU A 15 -14.45 -0.69 7.26
C LEU A 15 -13.76 -2.04 7.10
N TYR A 16 -12.51 -2.00 6.68
CA TYR A 16 -11.69 -3.19 6.52
C TYR A 16 -10.49 -3.12 7.47
N TYR A 17 -10.26 -4.16 8.24
CA TYR A 17 -9.12 -4.28 9.12
C TYR A 17 -8.42 -5.62 8.92
N SER A 18 -7.10 -5.60 8.81
CA SER A 18 -6.27 -6.80 8.73
C SER A 18 -5.07 -6.69 9.65
N LEU A 19 -4.82 -7.75 10.40
CA LEU A 19 -3.64 -7.92 11.24
C LEU A 19 -2.94 -9.19 10.83
N THR A 20 -1.68 -9.09 10.46
CA THR A 20 -0.85 -10.26 10.14
C THR A 20 0.37 -10.27 11.04
N ARG A 21 0.64 -11.42 11.66
CA ARG A 21 1.83 -11.65 12.46
C ARG A 21 2.49 -12.94 12.03
N SER A 22 3.73 -12.86 11.59
CA SER A 22 4.60 -14.00 11.31
C SER A 22 5.71 -14.05 12.32
N ARG A 23 5.96 -15.24 12.87
CA ARG A 23 7.08 -15.52 13.77
C ARG A 23 7.73 -16.80 13.30
N HIS A 24 9.01 -16.75 13.01
CA HIS A 24 9.78 -17.94 12.69
C HIS A 24 10.15 -18.69 13.99
N SER A 25 10.50 -19.99 13.90
CA SER A 25 10.87 -20.83 15.06
C SER A 25 12.05 -20.26 15.86
N ASP A 26 12.95 -19.52 15.22
CA ASP A 26 13.94 -18.68 15.90
C ASP A 26 13.26 -17.39 16.39
N SER A 27 13.28 -17.20 17.71
CA SER A 27 12.56 -16.13 18.41
C SER A 27 12.90 -14.70 17.98
N ILE A 28 13.90 -14.49 17.13
CA ILE A 28 14.41 -13.20 16.70
C ILE A 28 13.81 -12.78 15.35
N ASN A 29 13.50 -13.74 14.45
CA ASN A 29 12.93 -13.45 13.15
C ASN A 29 11.41 -13.31 13.27
N SER A 30 10.92 -12.07 13.18
CA SER A 30 9.48 -11.79 13.29
C SER A 30 9.08 -10.67 12.35
N SER A 31 7.85 -10.74 11.87
CA SER A 31 7.20 -9.63 11.20
C SER A 31 5.78 -9.45 11.73
N LYS A 32 5.35 -8.20 11.80
CA LYS A 32 4.00 -7.81 12.18
C LYS A 32 3.54 -6.76 11.21
N SER A 33 2.36 -6.93 10.64
CA SER A 33 1.72 -5.90 9.82
C SER A 33 0.28 -5.69 10.23
N SER A 34 -0.15 -4.45 10.18
CA SER A 34 -1.53 -4.05 10.38
C SER A 34 -1.96 -3.19 9.19
N TYR A 35 -3.19 -3.35 8.79
CA TYR A 35 -3.81 -2.58 7.72
C TYR A 35 -5.23 -2.22 8.15
N VAL A 36 -5.60 -0.98 7.95
CA VAL A 36 -6.97 -0.50 8.11
C VAL A 36 -7.34 0.32 6.88
N SER A 37 -8.53 0.15 6.36
CA SER A 37 -9.08 1.00 5.33
C SER A 37 -10.55 1.28 5.54
N TYR A 38 -10.96 2.48 5.17
CA TYR A 38 -12.33 2.93 5.23
C TYR A 38 -12.75 3.45 3.86
N GLN A 39 -13.80 2.87 3.30
CA GLN A 39 -14.33 3.24 2.00
C GLN A 39 -15.68 3.93 2.14
N ILE A 40 -15.80 5.07 1.48
CA ILE A 40 -16.98 5.94 1.44
C ILE A 40 -17.44 6.02 -0.02
N PRO A 41 -18.54 5.37 -0.41
CA PRO A 41 -19.14 5.55 -1.73
C PRO A 41 -20.05 6.80 -1.75
N ILE A 42 -19.93 7.59 -2.80
CA ILE A 42 -20.73 8.81 -3.01
C ILE A 42 -21.19 8.83 -4.47
N GLY A 43 -22.35 8.25 -4.75
CA GLY A 43 -22.87 8.15 -6.12
C GLY A 43 -21.96 7.34 -7.04
N ASN A 44 -21.36 7.99 -8.04
CA ASN A 44 -20.38 7.38 -8.96
C ASN A 44 -18.94 7.46 -8.45
N ASP A 45 -18.73 8.05 -7.31
CA ASP A 45 -17.42 8.21 -6.68
C ASP A 45 -17.24 7.26 -5.52
N SER A 46 -16.01 6.91 -5.23
CA SER A 46 -15.64 6.29 -3.96
C SER A 46 -14.32 6.85 -3.45
N ILE A 47 -14.29 7.18 -2.18
CA ILE A 47 -13.10 7.64 -1.48
C ILE A 47 -12.67 6.53 -0.53
N THR A 48 -11.40 6.14 -0.60
CA THR A 48 -10.81 5.17 0.31
C THR A 48 -9.65 5.82 1.04
N LEU A 49 -9.71 5.75 2.37
CA LEU A 49 -8.62 6.09 3.27
C LEU A 49 -8.01 4.79 3.76
N SER A 50 -6.71 4.64 3.68
CA SER A 50 -6.04 3.47 4.20
C SER A 50 -4.76 3.82 4.94
N HIS A 51 -4.48 3.05 5.99
CA HIS A 51 -3.28 3.12 6.80
C HIS A 51 -2.70 1.72 6.95
N SER A 52 -1.42 1.58 6.69
CA SER A 52 -0.68 0.35 6.94
C SER A 52 0.57 0.62 7.76
N ASN A 53 0.83 -0.28 8.70
CA ASN A 53 2.08 -0.31 9.45
C ASN A 53 2.67 -1.72 9.38
N SER A 54 3.97 -1.81 9.15
CA SER A 54 4.70 -3.07 9.09
C SER A 54 6.03 -2.95 9.81
N ASP A 55 6.23 -3.80 10.79
CA ASP A 55 7.48 -3.96 11.54
C ASP A 55 8.12 -5.27 11.15
N TYR A 56 9.42 -5.27 10.96
CA TYR A 56 10.19 -6.50 10.78
C TYR A 56 11.42 -6.49 11.66
N GLN A 57 11.84 -7.69 12.07
CA GLN A 57 13.08 -7.92 12.77
C GLN A 57 13.69 -9.22 12.25
N GLN A 58 14.96 -9.18 11.88
CA GLN A 58 15.69 -10.28 11.29
C GLN A 58 17.10 -10.35 11.85
N ARG A 59 17.54 -11.57 12.21
CA ARG A 59 18.93 -11.85 12.51
C ARG A 59 19.67 -12.12 11.21
N VAL A 60 20.70 -11.35 10.95
CA VAL A 60 21.61 -11.56 9.82
C VAL A 60 22.88 -12.20 10.34
N SER A 61 23.12 -13.44 9.92
CA SER A 61 24.36 -14.17 10.25
C SER A 61 25.40 -13.84 9.19
N TYR A 62 26.41 -13.07 9.57
CA TYR A 62 27.56 -12.79 8.72
C TYR A 62 28.79 -13.51 9.31
N ALA A 63 29.82 -13.79 8.48
CA ALA A 63 30.94 -14.66 8.81
C ALA A 63 31.73 -14.27 10.08
N ILE A 64 31.64 -13.05 10.58
CA ILE A 64 32.45 -12.53 11.70
C ILE A 64 31.57 -12.23 12.93
N LYS A 65 30.43 -11.58 12.79
CA LYS A 65 29.48 -11.28 13.89
C LYS A 65 28.04 -11.21 13.39
N PRO A 66 27.09 -11.92 14.02
CA PRO A 66 25.69 -11.75 13.72
C PRO A 66 25.21 -10.37 14.19
N PHE A 67 24.30 -9.75 13.43
CA PHE A 67 23.62 -8.51 13.82
C PHE A 67 22.12 -8.62 13.62
N ILE A 68 21.38 -7.78 14.30
CA ILE A 68 19.93 -7.69 14.18
C ILE A 68 19.60 -6.52 13.27
N SER A 69 18.95 -6.81 12.14
CA SER A 69 18.34 -5.80 11.28
C SER A 69 16.85 -5.70 11.60
N SER A 70 16.36 -4.50 11.79
CA SER A 70 14.94 -4.26 11.99
C SER A 70 14.50 -2.98 11.27
N GLY A 71 13.21 -2.85 11.05
CA GLY A 71 12.66 -1.64 10.44
C GLY A 71 11.16 -1.53 10.63
N ASN A 72 10.73 -0.30 10.48
CA ASN A 72 9.32 0.09 10.48
C ASN A 72 9.00 0.74 9.14
N PHE A 73 7.86 0.37 8.60
CA PHE A 73 7.32 0.94 7.38
C PHE A 73 5.87 1.33 7.62
N THR A 74 5.55 2.61 7.40
CA THR A 74 4.19 3.14 7.49
C THR A 74 3.78 3.68 6.13
N SER A 75 2.54 3.44 5.73
CA SER A 75 1.98 4.00 4.50
C SER A 75 0.55 4.46 4.74
N ASP A 76 0.31 5.72 4.42
CA ASP A 76 -1.00 6.36 4.42
C ASP A 76 -1.40 6.62 2.97
N GLU A 77 -2.62 6.23 2.60
CA GLU A 77 -3.13 6.42 1.25
C GLU A 77 -4.54 7.01 1.26
N LEU A 78 -4.72 8.04 0.45
CA LEU A 78 -6.01 8.56 0.04
C LEU A 78 -6.22 8.18 -1.42
N ARG A 79 -7.26 7.41 -1.73
CA ARG A 79 -7.61 6.99 -3.09
C ARG A 79 -9.02 7.45 -3.42
N TRP A 80 -9.14 8.11 -4.55
CA TRP A 80 -10.42 8.47 -5.14
C TRP A 80 -10.62 7.71 -6.45
N LYS A 81 -11.81 7.15 -6.63
CA LYS A 81 -12.25 6.50 -7.87
C LYS A 81 -13.52 7.14 -8.35
N HIS A 82 -13.60 7.39 -9.64
CA HIS A 82 -14.78 7.90 -10.32
C HIS A 82 -15.19 6.96 -11.45
N VAL A 83 -16.43 6.50 -11.46
CA VAL A 83 -16.96 5.63 -12.52
C VAL A 83 -17.27 6.49 -13.76
N LEU A 84 -16.42 6.37 -14.78
CA LEU A 84 -16.58 7.04 -16.07
C LEU A 84 -17.65 6.35 -16.93
N HIS A 85 -17.69 5.03 -16.90
CA HIS A 85 -18.62 4.23 -17.68
C HIS A 85 -18.94 2.92 -16.97
N ARG A 86 -20.24 2.57 -16.96
CA ARG A 86 -20.70 1.28 -16.41
C ARG A 86 -21.83 0.74 -17.27
N ASN A 87 -21.70 -0.52 -17.68
CA ASN A 87 -22.79 -1.29 -18.27
C ASN A 87 -22.72 -2.74 -17.76
N SER A 88 -23.56 -3.63 -18.32
CA SER A 88 -23.62 -5.06 -17.90
C SER A 88 -22.33 -5.85 -18.20
N GLN A 89 -21.47 -5.35 -19.06
CA GLN A 89 -20.27 -6.06 -19.53
C GLN A 89 -18.97 -5.40 -19.11
N GLN A 90 -18.97 -4.12 -18.72
CA GLN A 90 -17.74 -3.42 -18.35
C GLN A 90 -17.98 -2.30 -17.35
N ILE A 91 -16.94 -2.05 -16.56
CA ILE A 91 -16.83 -0.88 -15.68
C ILE A 91 -15.49 -0.22 -16.02
N THR A 92 -15.51 1.08 -16.25
CA THR A 92 -14.32 1.90 -16.46
C THR A 92 -14.29 2.99 -15.40
N GLU A 93 -13.18 3.10 -14.69
CA GLU A 93 -13.01 4.03 -13.57
C GLU A 93 -11.75 4.87 -13.77
N LEU A 94 -11.84 6.16 -13.47
CA LEU A 94 -10.68 7.01 -13.22
C LEU A 94 -10.25 6.78 -11.77
N VAL A 95 -8.96 6.55 -11.55
CA VAL A 95 -8.38 6.34 -10.24
C VAL A 95 -7.34 7.41 -9.97
N GLN A 96 -7.43 8.08 -8.83
CA GLN A 96 -6.41 8.99 -8.34
C GLN A 96 -6.00 8.59 -6.94
N GLY A 97 -4.72 8.73 -6.63
CA GLY A 97 -4.16 8.38 -5.34
C GLY A 97 -3.13 9.38 -4.85
N LEU A 98 -3.10 9.59 -3.55
CA LEU A 98 -2.05 10.28 -2.83
C LEU A 98 -1.54 9.33 -1.75
N THR A 99 -0.25 9.01 -1.80
CA THR A 99 0.36 8.04 -0.89
C THR A 99 1.53 8.69 -0.17
N HIS A 100 1.53 8.62 1.15
CA HIS A 100 2.65 9.02 1.99
C HIS A 100 3.27 7.78 2.65
N LYS A 101 4.60 7.61 2.49
CA LYS A 101 5.35 6.46 2.99
C LYS A 101 6.48 6.93 3.87
N THR A 102 6.60 6.34 5.05
CA THR A 102 7.70 6.55 5.98
C THR A 102 8.41 5.22 6.24
N ARG A 103 9.73 5.23 6.17
CA ARG A 103 10.58 4.08 6.46
C ARG A 103 11.67 4.44 7.43
N HIS A 104 11.83 3.63 8.48
CA HIS A 104 12.94 3.66 9.41
C HIS A 104 13.66 2.30 9.39
N SER A 105 14.98 2.31 9.42
CA SER A 105 15.80 1.11 9.44
C SER A 105 16.78 1.17 10.61
N PHE A 106 17.00 0.04 11.27
CA PHE A 106 17.84 -0.07 12.45
C PHE A 106 18.81 -1.24 12.33
N ILE A 107 20.02 -1.08 12.86
CA ILE A 107 20.99 -2.17 13.07
C ILE A 107 21.33 -2.21 14.55
N ASN A 108 21.12 -3.38 15.19
CA ASN A 108 21.31 -3.58 16.63
C ASN A 108 20.62 -2.53 17.51
N GLY A 109 19.45 -2.04 17.08
CA GLY A 109 18.67 -1.01 17.79
C GLY A 109 19.10 0.43 17.51
N SER A 110 20.16 0.67 16.77
CA SER A 110 20.57 2.01 16.34
C SER A 110 19.95 2.35 14.99
N GLU A 111 19.31 3.51 14.89
CA GLU A 111 18.71 3.98 13.62
C GLU A 111 19.80 4.31 12.60
N ILE A 112 19.54 3.97 11.35
CA ILE A 112 20.39 4.28 10.22
C ILE A 112 19.80 5.52 9.53
N ASP A 113 20.23 6.71 9.94
CA ASP A 113 19.68 7.99 9.46
C ASP A 113 19.70 8.12 7.93
N VAL A 114 20.73 7.60 7.26
CA VAL A 114 20.84 7.64 5.80
C VAL A 114 19.80 6.77 5.08
N GLN A 115 19.13 5.85 5.79
CA GLN A 115 18.07 5.00 5.27
C GLN A 115 16.67 5.48 5.67
N ARG A 116 16.57 6.52 6.47
CA ARG A 116 15.30 7.15 6.79
C ARG A 116 14.74 7.81 5.53
N ARG A 117 13.55 7.41 5.14
CA ARG A 117 12.89 7.94 3.93
C ARG A 117 11.45 8.31 4.25
N ASN A 118 11.09 9.54 3.88
CA ASN A 118 9.71 10.00 3.81
C ASN A 118 9.45 10.37 2.37
N THR A 119 8.49 9.69 1.75
CA THR A 119 8.15 9.93 0.34
C THR A 119 6.67 10.16 0.21
N THR A 120 6.29 11.12 -0.60
CA THR A 120 4.90 11.33 -1.01
C THR A 120 4.82 11.18 -2.50
N SER A 121 3.86 10.43 -2.98
CA SER A 121 3.58 10.24 -4.40
C SER A 121 2.12 10.53 -4.71
N TRP A 122 1.90 11.11 -5.87
CA TRP A 122 0.59 11.27 -6.47
C TRP A 122 0.48 10.35 -7.68
N SER A 123 -0.69 9.77 -7.86
CA SER A 123 -0.95 8.85 -8.96
C SER A 123 -2.28 9.15 -9.65
N ILE A 124 -2.33 8.87 -10.95
CA ILE A 124 -3.56 8.91 -11.77
C ILE A 124 -3.56 7.73 -12.73
N GLY A 125 -4.72 7.11 -12.91
CA GLY A 125 -4.82 5.94 -13.78
C GLY A 125 -6.24 5.67 -14.24
N ILE A 126 -6.33 4.73 -15.19
CA ILE A 126 -7.60 4.18 -15.67
C ILE A 126 -7.63 2.69 -15.30
N HIS A 127 -8.68 2.34 -14.60
CA HIS A 127 -9.03 0.96 -14.27
C HIS A 127 -10.21 0.51 -15.12
N GLN A 128 -10.09 -0.65 -15.75
CA GLN A 128 -11.19 -1.24 -16.50
C GLN A 128 -11.35 -2.71 -16.15
N LYS A 129 -12.58 -3.07 -15.82
CA LYS A 129 -13.01 -4.44 -15.63
C LYS A 129 -14.03 -4.80 -16.69
N ARG A 130 -13.76 -5.85 -17.46
CA ARG A 130 -14.63 -6.34 -18.52
C ARG A 130 -15.04 -7.78 -18.25
N TYR A 131 -16.33 -8.03 -18.34
CA TYR A 131 -16.92 -9.35 -18.15
C TYR A 131 -17.28 -9.97 -19.49
N SER A 132 -16.96 -11.25 -19.67
CA SER A 132 -17.29 -12.05 -20.84
C SER A 132 -17.90 -13.37 -20.39
N LYS A 133 -18.59 -14.08 -21.29
CA LYS A 133 -19.11 -15.43 -21.02
C LYS A 133 -18.01 -16.44 -20.66
N ARG A 134 -16.75 -16.19 -21.05
CA ARG A 134 -15.62 -17.09 -20.83
C ARG A 134 -14.67 -16.66 -19.71
N GLY A 135 -14.90 -15.49 -19.10
CA GLY A 135 -14.02 -14.97 -18.04
C GLY A 135 -14.16 -13.48 -17.85
N SER A 136 -13.33 -12.91 -16.97
CA SER A 136 -13.23 -11.47 -16.77
C SER A 136 -11.80 -11.02 -17.03
N LEU A 137 -11.67 -9.84 -17.64
CA LEU A 137 -10.41 -9.13 -17.81
C LEU A 137 -10.45 -7.92 -16.89
N ASP A 138 -9.42 -7.78 -16.07
CA ASP A 138 -9.25 -6.67 -15.12
C ASP A 138 -7.86 -6.07 -15.35
N TRP A 139 -7.78 -4.77 -15.62
CA TRP A 139 -6.50 -4.09 -15.84
C TRP A 139 -6.54 -2.66 -15.31
N LEU A 140 -5.40 -2.23 -14.80
CA LEU A 140 -5.13 -0.87 -14.34
C LEU A 140 -3.86 -0.36 -15.03
N VAL A 141 -3.96 0.78 -15.69
CA VAL A 141 -2.81 1.55 -16.15
C VAL A 141 -2.75 2.82 -15.31
N GLN A 142 -1.64 3.01 -14.60
CA GLN A 142 -1.46 4.09 -13.64
C GLN A 142 -0.11 4.76 -13.86
N TYR A 143 -0.10 6.08 -13.82
CA TYR A 143 1.10 6.91 -13.73
C TYR A 143 1.27 7.40 -12.29
N GLU A 144 2.47 7.25 -11.75
CA GLU A 144 2.81 7.71 -10.40
C GLU A 144 4.00 8.66 -10.47
N LYS A 145 3.95 9.74 -9.69
CA LYS A 145 5.02 10.73 -9.57
C LYS A 145 5.24 11.11 -8.13
N GLY A 146 6.51 11.10 -7.70
CA GLY A 146 6.91 11.65 -6.43
C GLY A 146 6.66 13.16 -6.36
N VAL A 147 6.13 13.62 -5.23
CA VAL A 147 5.87 15.04 -4.96
C VAL A 147 6.55 15.45 -3.67
N PRO A 148 7.10 16.68 -3.56
CA PRO A 148 7.86 17.13 -2.38
C PRO A 148 6.95 17.49 -1.19
N TRP A 149 5.67 17.12 -1.24
CA TRP A 149 4.72 17.42 -0.17
C TRP A 149 4.98 16.50 1.02
N TRP A 150 5.22 17.09 2.20
CA TRP A 150 5.52 16.38 3.46
C TRP A 150 6.74 15.45 3.41
N ALA A 151 7.58 15.55 2.39
CA ALA A 151 8.81 14.80 2.31
C ALA A 151 9.89 15.48 3.13
N SER A 152 10.64 14.73 3.93
CA SER A 152 11.95 15.21 4.40
C SER A 152 12.87 15.35 3.18
N PRO A 153 13.78 16.36 3.13
CA PRO A 153 14.70 16.51 2.03
C PRO A 153 15.65 15.28 1.99
N GLY A 154 15.28 14.29 1.21
CA GLY A 154 16.13 13.17 0.82
C GLY A 154 16.59 13.36 -0.61
N PRO A 155 17.56 12.61 -1.11
CA PRO A 155 18.03 12.73 -2.47
C PRO A 155 16.84 12.58 -3.43
N THR A 156 16.65 13.57 -4.27
CA THR A 156 15.56 13.73 -5.21
C THR A 156 15.69 12.70 -6.33
N ASP A 157 14.95 11.62 -6.25
CA ASP A 157 14.69 10.74 -7.39
C ASP A 157 13.48 11.30 -8.15
N HIS A 158 13.73 11.93 -9.27
CA HIS A 158 12.74 12.57 -10.14
C HIS A 158 12.21 11.67 -11.26
N LEU A 159 12.34 10.37 -11.13
CA LEU A 159 11.86 9.45 -12.15
C LEU A 159 10.41 9.05 -11.86
N GLY A 160 9.52 9.48 -12.75
CA GLY A 160 8.15 8.97 -12.82
C GLY A 160 8.18 7.55 -13.35
N GLU A 161 7.65 6.60 -12.59
CA GLU A 161 7.46 5.22 -13.04
C GLU A 161 6.02 4.99 -13.46
N ALA A 162 5.84 4.46 -14.67
CA ALA A 162 4.56 3.95 -15.12
C ALA A 162 4.46 2.47 -14.71
N THR A 163 3.55 2.16 -13.79
CA THR A 163 3.33 0.78 -13.36
C THR A 163 2.08 0.23 -14.06
N THR A 164 2.26 -0.88 -14.76
CA THR A 164 1.16 -1.61 -15.39
C THR A 164 0.98 -2.94 -14.64
N GLN A 165 -0.20 -3.15 -14.06
CA GLN A 165 -0.55 -4.39 -13.39
C GLN A 165 -1.61 -5.14 -14.20
N TYR A 166 -1.35 -6.42 -14.48
CA TYR A 166 -2.30 -7.33 -15.13
C TYR A 166 -2.67 -8.45 -14.17
N HIS A 167 -3.97 -8.68 -14.00
CA HIS A 167 -4.51 -9.87 -13.33
C HIS A 167 -5.33 -10.66 -14.34
N ILE A 168 -4.95 -11.90 -14.56
CA ILE A 168 -5.64 -12.88 -15.45
C ILE A 168 -6.42 -13.86 -14.60
#